data_576c9dc9f8b30d41b1cc3807422b206c
#
_entry.id   576c9dc9f8b30d41b1cc3807422b206c
#
_cell.length_a   1.000
_cell.length_b   1.000
_cell.length_c   1.000
_cell.angle_alpha   90.00
_cell.angle_beta   90.00
_cell.angle_gamma   90.00
#
_symmetry.space_group_name_H-M   'P 1'
#
loop_
_entity.id
_entity.type
_entity.pdbx_description
1 polymer ?
#
loop_
_entity_poly.entity_id
_entity_poly.type
_entity_poly.pdbx_seq_one_letter_code
_entity_poly.pdbx_strand_id
1 'polypeptide(L)'
;MEGLDYSELNRTYSTIGRNPALLPKTMFAIIVYGYMEGIYSSRALEKACKRDINFKWLLQGQLPPGHNSIDRFRRERLAGCIENLFNQLVKKLRELNEIQFKNILLMELKSKHLQIDILLFGKNLLINLKIDYKRK
;
A
#
# COMPACT_ATOMS: atom_id res chain seq x y z
N MET A 1 -6.61 6.53 -3.83
CA MET A 1 -5.18 6.91 -3.86
C MET A 1 -4.93 8.35 -4.35
N GLU A 2 -5.90 8.99 -4.93
CA GLU A 2 -5.83 10.43 -5.22
C GLU A 2 -6.00 11.23 -3.93
N GLY A 3 -5.23 12.33 -3.80
CA GLY A 3 -5.25 13.19 -2.61
C GLY A 3 -4.29 12.81 -1.49
N LEU A 4 -3.38 11.85 -1.70
CA LEU A 4 -2.25 11.61 -0.82
C LEU A 4 -1.03 12.41 -1.27
N ASP A 5 -0.25 12.91 -0.32
CA ASP A 5 1.01 13.60 -0.60
C ASP A 5 2.16 12.58 -0.73
N TYR A 6 2.68 12.46 -1.93
CA TYR A 6 3.81 11.58 -2.26
C TYR A 6 5.16 12.32 -2.29
N SER A 7 5.25 13.55 -1.81
CA SER A 7 6.46 14.39 -1.88
C SER A 7 7.66 13.71 -1.25
N GLU A 8 7.50 13.14 -0.06
CA GLU A 8 8.58 12.41 0.63
C GLU A 8 9.03 11.18 -0.16
N LEU A 9 8.09 10.41 -0.68
CA LEU A 9 8.38 9.24 -1.50
C LEU A 9 9.11 9.64 -2.79
N ASN A 10 8.67 10.70 -3.44
CA ASN A 10 9.32 11.19 -4.65
C ASN A 10 10.74 11.70 -4.40
N ARG A 11 11.03 12.28 -3.24
CA ARG A 11 12.39 12.71 -2.85
C ARG A 11 13.37 11.55 -2.72
N THR A 12 12.90 10.32 -2.52
CA THR A 12 13.76 9.14 -2.45
C THR A 12 14.30 8.74 -3.84
N TYR A 13 13.76 9.31 -4.91
CA TYR A 13 14.22 9.07 -6.28
C TYR A 13 15.22 10.13 -6.70
N SER A 14 16.33 9.69 -7.28
CA SER A 14 17.33 10.62 -7.85
C SER A 14 16.77 11.32 -9.08
N THR A 15 17.08 12.62 -9.20
CA THR A 15 16.80 13.38 -10.42
C THR A 15 17.75 13.02 -11.57
N ILE A 16 18.88 12.39 -11.24
CA ILE A 16 19.90 11.95 -12.19
C ILE A 16 19.91 10.42 -12.19
N GLY A 17 19.49 9.80 -13.29
CA GLY A 17 19.53 8.36 -13.40
C GLY A 17 18.37 7.80 -14.25
N ARG A 18 18.26 6.48 -14.23
CA ARG A 18 17.21 5.76 -14.97
C ARG A 18 15.84 6.03 -14.34
N ASN A 19 14.88 6.42 -15.14
CA ASN A 19 13.51 6.58 -14.69
C ASN A 19 13.00 5.26 -14.06
N PRO A 20 12.25 5.32 -12.95
CA PRO A 20 11.65 4.13 -12.37
C PRO A 20 10.72 3.46 -13.37
N ALA A 21 10.73 2.13 -13.42
CA ALA A 21 9.86 1.36 -14.32
C ALA A 21 8.36 1.62 -14.08
N LEU A 22 8.01 2.02 -12.86
CA LEU A 22 6.67 2.40 -12.42
C LEU A 22 6.74 3.68 -11.59
N LEU A 23 5.71 4.51 -11.72
CA LEU A 23 5.55 5.67 -10.84
C LEU A 23 5.45 5.24 -9.37
N PRO A 24 6.06 5.97 -8.43
CA PRO A 24 6.00 5.66 -7.00
C PRO A 24 4.58 5.51 -6.46
N LYS A 25 3.66 6.36 -6.91
CA LYS A 25 2.23 6.30 -6.60
C LYS A 25 1.60 4.96 -7.02
N THR A 26 1.89 4.50 -8.23
CA THR A 26 1.37 3.24 -8.77
C THR A 26 1.93 2.04 -8.00
N MET A 27 3.23 2.06 -7.70
CA MET A 27 3.87 1.01 -6.91
C MET A 27 3.27 0.91 -5.50
N PHE A 28 3.04 2.05 -4.85
CA PHE A 28 2.38 2.10 -3.54
C PHE A 28 0.95 1.55 -3.61
N ALA A 29 0.16 1.95 -4.62
CA ALA A 29 -1.20 1.45 -4.83
C ALA A 29 -1.24 -0.07 -5.03
N ILE A 30 -0.31 -0.64 -5.80
CA ILE A 30 -0.19 -2.09 -6.00
C ILE A 30 0.10 -2.81 -4.69
N ILE A 31 0.98 -2.28 -3.85
CA ILE A 31 1.33 -2.89 -2.56
C ILE A 31 0.14 -2.84 -1.61
N VAL A 32 -0.53 -1.69 -1.50
CA VAL A 32 -1.72 -1.54 -0.63
C VAL A 32 -2.83 -2.48 -1.10
N TYR A 33 -3.14 -2.51 -2.39
CA TYR A 33 -4.16 -3.39 -2.94
C TYR A 33 -3.78 -4.87 -2.76
N GLY A 34 -2.52 -5.23 -2.97
CA GLY A 34 -2.01 -6.57 -2.70
C GLY A 34 -2.22 -6.99 -1.24
N TYR A 35 -1.98 -6.10 -0.29
CA TYR A 35 -2.24 -6.37 1.13
C TYR A 35 -3.74 -6.50 1.41
N MET A 36 -4.59 -5.72 0.75
CA MET A 36 -6.04 -5.86 0.81
C MET A 36 -6.52 -7.22 0.31
N GLU A 37 -5.88 -7.79 -0.70
CA GLU A 37 -6.17 -9.13 -1.23
C GLU A 37 -5.44 -10.27 -0.47
N GLY A 38 -4.69 -9.94 0.60
CA GLY A 38 -3.93 -10.92 1.38
C GLY A 38 -2.65 -11.40 0.70
N ILE A 39 -2.16 -10.66 -0.29
CA ILE A 39 -0.94 -10.97 -1.03
C ILE A 39 0.24 -10.20 -0.42
N TYR A 40 1.04 -10.85 0.40
CA TYR A 40 2.16 -10.22 1.12
C TYR A 40 3.52 -10.44 0.46
N SER A 41 3.68 -11.57 -0.22
CA SER A 41 4.93 -11.94 -0.89
C SER A 41 5.13 -11.14 -2.18
N SER A 42 6.34 -10.59 -2.39
CA SER A 42 6.68 -9.85 -3.60
C SER A 42 6.59 -10.71 -4.86
N ARG A 43 6.92 -12.01 -4.76
CA ARG A 43 6.77 -12.95 -5.87
C ARG A 43 5.31 -13.24 -6.21
N ALA A 44 4.47 -13.38 -5.17
CA ALA A 44 3.04 -13.56 -5.39
C ALA A 44 2.41 -12.30 -5.97
N LEU A 45 2.83 -11.12 -5.51
CA LEU A 45 2.38 -9.83 -6.01
C LEU A 45 2.77 -9.61 -7.48
N GLU A 46 4.00 -9.97 -7.87
CA GLU A 46 4.43 -9.97 -9.28
C GLU A 46 3.51 -10.86 -10.14
N LYS A 47 3.20 -12.08 -9.67
CA LYS A 47 2.28 -12.98 -10.37
C LYS A 47 0.87 -12.41 -10.49
N ALA A 48 0.36 -11.80 -9.43
CA ALA A 48 -0.94 -11.14 -9.42
C ALA A 48 -0.98 -9.98 -10.42
N CYS A 49 0.03 -9.13 -10.46
CA CYS A 49 0.14 -8.03 -11.43
C CYS A 49 0.11 -8.51 -12.91
N LYS A 50 0.59 -9.72 -13.17
CA LYS A 50 0.57 -10.32 -14.53
C LYS A 50 -0.77 -10.95 -14.91
N ARG A 51 -1.54 -11.43 -13.95
CA ARG A 51 -2.72 -12.29 -14.18
C ARG A 51 -4.04 -11.59 -13.87
N ASP A 52 -4.07 -10.84 -12.78
CA ASP A 52 -5.29 -10.26 -12.23
C ASP A 52 -5.66 -8.96 -12.96
N ILE A 53 -6.94 -8.84 -13.33
CA ILE A 53 -7.46 -7.70 -14.05
C ILE A 53 -7.43 -6.41 -13.22
N ASN A 54 -7.64 -6.51 -11.91
CA ASN A 54 -7.63 -5.35 -11.02
C ASN A 54 -6.23 -4.75 -10.90
N PHE A 55 -5.20 -5.61 -10.81
CA PHE A 55 -3.81 -5.15 -10.86
C PHE A 55 -3.42 -4.56 -12.21
N LYS A 56 -3.90 -5.15 -13.31
CA LYS A 56 -3.70 -4.57 -14.66
C LYS A 56 -4.36 -3.21 -14.80
N TRP A 57 -5.54 -3.03 -14.20
CA TRP A 57 -6.20 -1.74 -14.16
C TRP A 57 -5.40 -0.70 -13.37
N LEU A 58 -4.86 -1.06 -12.22
CA LEU A 58 -3.96 -0.20 -11.43
C LEU A 58 -2.68 0.18 -12.19
N LEU A 59 -2.16 -0.74 -13.00
CA LEU A 59 -0.98 -0.52 -13.84
C LEU A 59 -1.23 0.43 -15.01
N GLN A 60 -2.48 0.63 -15.42
CA GLN A 60 -2.86 1.53 -16.53
C GLN A 60 -2.04 1.30 -17.81
N GLY A 61 -1.82 0.05 -18.17
CA GLY A 61 -1.04 -0.34 -19.34
C GLY A 61 0.49 -0.34 -19.16
N GLN A 62 0.98 -0.01 -17.97
CA GLN A 62 2.41 -0.12 -17.66
C GLN A 62 2.81 -1.57 -17.44
N LEU A 63 4.09 -1.88 -17.64
CA LEU A 63 4.61 -3.22 -17.42
C LEU A 63 4.55 -3.61 -15.93
N PRO A 64 4.14 -4.84 -15.62
CA PRO A 64 4.11 -5.32 -14.24
C PRO A 64 5.52 -5.32 -13.63
N PRO A 65 5.65 -4.85 -12.37
CA PRO A 65 6.93 -4.80 -11.69
C PRO A 65 7.42 -6.21 -11.34
N GLY A 66 8.72 -6.44 -11.49
CA GLY A 66 9.35 -7.65 -10.99
C GLY A 66 9.45 -7.66 -9.45
N HIS A 67 9.48 -8.85 -8.84
CA HIS A 67 9.56 -9.01 -7.39
C HIS A 67 10.75 -8.27 -6.76
N ASN A 68 11.91 -8.25 -7.44
CA ASN A 68 13.09 -7.50 -6.95
C ASN A 68 12.84 -5.98 -6.88
N SER A 69 12.08 -5.43 -7.84
CA SER A 69 11.71 -4.01 -7.84
C SER A 69 10.74 -3.69 -6.71
N ILE A 70 9.79 -4.59 -6.44
CA ILE A 70 8.85 -4.49 -5.32
C ILE A 70 9.60 -4.55 -3.98
N ASP A 71 10.52 -5.50 -3.81
CA ASP A 71 11.32 -5.63 -2.57
C ASP A 71 12.21 -4.42 -2.33
N ARG A 72 12.88 -3.92 -3.38
CA ARG A 72 13.70 -2.71 -3.29
C ARG A 72 12.85 -1.50 -2.91
N PHE A 73 11.69 -1.34 -3.53
CA PHE A 73 10.78 -0.25 -3.22
C PHE A 73 10.34 -0.29 -1.76
N ARG A 74 9.96 -1.46 -1.23
CA ARG A 74 9.57 -1.62 0.18
C ARG A 74 10.70 -1.25 1.14
N ARG A 75 11.91 -1.75 0.91
CA ARG A 75 13.04 -1.59 1.83
C ARG A 75 13.71 -0.21 1.75
N GLU A 76 13.89 0.30 0.55
CA GLU A 76 14.71 1.49 0.33
C GLU A 76 13.89 2.76 0.20
N ARG A 77 12.68 2.67 -0.36
CA ARG A 77 11.86 3.85 -0.68
C ARG A 77 10.73 4.06 0.30
N LEU A 78 9.98 3.01 0.54
CA LEU A 78 8.79 3.09 1.36
C LEU A 78 9.10 3.14 2.86
N ALA A 79 10.14 2.47 3.32
CA ALA A 79 10.46 2.34 4.75
C ALA A 79 10.58 3.70 5.48
N GLY A 80 11.11 4.73 4.82
CA GLY A 80 11.27 6.06 5.42
C GLY A 80 10.02 6.94 5.43
N CYS A 81 9.02 6.66 4.59
CA CYS A 81 7.83 7.50 4.44
C CYS A 81 6.51 6.75 4.68
N ILE A 82 6.59 5.47 5.05
CA ILE A 82 5.41 4.61 5.21
C ILE A 82 4.45 5.14 6.27
N GLU A 83 4.96 5.64 7.41
CA GLU A 83 4.15 6.16 8.50
C GLU A 83 3.31 7.37 8.05
N ASN A 84 3.95 8.30 7.35
CA ASN A 84 3.27 9.50 6.85
C ASN A 84 2.20 9.13 5.82
N LEU A 85 2.55 8.34 4.82
CA LEU A 85 1.60 7.88 3.80
C LEU A 85 0.45 7.09 4.40
N PHE A 86 0.76 6.26 5.38
CA PHE A 86 -0.22 5.46 6.08
C PHE A 86 -1.19 6.32 6.89
N ASN A 87 -0.69 7.31 7.65
CA ASN A 87 -1.52 8.24 8.39
C ASN A 87 -2.44 9.05 7.47
N GLN A 88 -1.95 9.47 6.31
CA GLN A 88 -2.76 10.15 5.30
C GLN A 88 -3.85 9.22 4.75
N LEU A 89 -3.51 7.96 4.46
CA LEU A 89 -4.47 6.96 3.98
C LEU A 89 -5.58 6.72 5.01
N VAL A 90 -5.22 6.55 6.28
CA VAL A 90 -6.18 6.37 7.38
C VAL A 90 -7.09 7.59 7.54
N LYS A 91 -6.55 8.81 7.47
CA LYS A 91 -7.35 10.04 7.48
C LYS A 91 -8.37 10.06 6.33
N LYS A 92 -7.91 9.71 5.13
CA LYS A 92 -8.76 9.68 3.93
C LYS A 92 -9.89 8.65 4.06
N LEU A 93 -9.58 7.44 4.52
CA LEU A 93 -10.57 6.39 4.75
C LEU A 93 -11.58 6.78 5.85
N ARG A 94 -11.14 7.52 6.85
CA ARG A 94 -12.01 8.07 7.90
C ARG A 94 -12.96 9.15 7.34
N GLU A 95 -12.47 10.05 6.50
CA GLU A 95 -13.29 11.07 5.83
C GLU A 95 -14.38 10.43 4.96
N LEU A 96 -14.08 9.26 4.38
CA LEU A 96 -15.02 8.47 3.59
C LEU A 96 -15.95 7.58 4.44
N ASN A 97 -15.87 7.64 5.77
CA ASN A 97 -16.60 6.79 6.72
C ASN A 97 -16.38 5.27 6.54
N GLU A 98 -15.26 4.88 5.89
CA GLU A 98 -14.90 3.47 5.68
C GLU A 98 -14.26 2.82 6.92
N ILE A 99 -13.81 3.62 7.90
CA ILE A 99 -13.17 3.15 9.13
C ILE A 99 -13.76 3.81 10.37
N GLN A 100 -14.12 3.01 11.39
CA GLN A 100 -14.58 3.50 12.68
C GLN A 100 -13.40 3.84 13.61
N PHE A 101 -13.55 4.91 14.40
CA PHE A 101 -12.52 5.47 15.28
C PHE A 101 -11.93 4.48 16.29
N LYS A 102 -12.75 3.55 16.77
CA LYS A 102 -12.36 2.53 17.78
C LYS A 102 -11.24 1.61 17.28
N ASN A 103 -11.18 1.33 15.97
CA ASN A 103 -10.19 0.46 15.37
C ASN A 103 -8.84 1.18 15.17
N ILE A 104 -8.85 2.51 15.01
CA ILE A 104 -7.65 3.32 14.82
C ILE A 104 -6.86 3.45 16.12
N LEU A 105 -7.54 3.65 17.26
CA LEU A 105 -6.91 3.76 18.59
C LEU A 105 -6.16 2.48 19.00
N LEU A 106 -6.70 1.31 18.67
CA LEU A 106 -6.02 0.03 18.93
C LEU A 106 -4.74 -0.14 18.12
N MET A 107 -4.59 0.59 17.02
CA MET A 107 -3.43 0.57 16.14
C MET A 107 -2.29 1.47 16.61
N GLU A 108 -2.61 2.68 17.10
CA GLU A 108 -1.60 3.60 17.67
C GLU A 108 -0.92 3.01 18.90
N LEU A 109 -1.64 2.25 19.71
CA LEU A 109 -1.10 1.59 20.90
C LEU A 109 -0.15 0.42 20.62
N LYS A 110 -0.20 -0.17 19.41
CA LYS A 110 0.65 -1.30 19.00
C LYS A 110 1.84 -0.92 18.13
N SER A 111 2.00 0.33 17.75
CA SER A 111 2.94 0.82 16.73
C SER A 111 4.43 0.81 17.11
N LYS A 112 4.81 0.21 18.25
CA LYS A 112 6.24 0.11 18.64
C LYS A 112 7.03 -1.02 17.98
N HIS A 113 6.42 -1.86 17.13
CA HIS A 113 7.09 -2.91 16.34
C HIS A 113 6.66 -2.88 14.87
N LEU A 114 7.16 -1.90 14.15
CA LEU A 114 6.68 -1.39 12.85
C LEU A 114 6.56 -2.40 11.69
N GLN A 115 7.30 -3.50 11.67
CA GLN A 115 7.29 -4.41 10.51
C GLN A 115 6.25 -5.53 10.58
N ILE A 116 5.95 -5.99 11.78
CA ILE A 116 4.98 -7.07 12.02
C ILE A 116 3.56 -6.47 12.07
N ASP A 117 3.44 -5.26 12.60
CA ASP A 117 2.15 -4.60 12.81
C ASP A 117 1.50 -4.09 11.51
N ILE A 118 2.29 -3.72 10.49
CA ILE A 118 1.76 -3.37 9.17
C ILE A 118 1.11 -4.58 8.49
N LEU A 119 1.67 -5.79 8.67
CA LEU A 119 1.10 -7.04 8.17
C LEU A 119 -0.18 -7.44 8.90
N LEU A 120 -0.19 -7.29 10.22
CA LEU A 120 -1.37 -7.56 11.05
C LEU A 120 -2.46 -6.51 10.82
N PHE A 121 -2.07 -5.27 10.57
CA PHE A 121 -2.98 -4.18 10.29
C PHE A 121 -3.67 -4.36 8.94
N GLY A 122 -2.95 -4.72 7.89
CA GLY A 122 -3.54 -5.06 6.60
C GLY A 122 -4.60 -6.15 6.75
N LYS A 123 -4.35 -7.19 7.55
CA LYS A 123 -5.32 -8.25 7.84
C LYS A 123 -6.55 -7.76 8.61
N ASN A 124 -6.36 -6.95 9.64
CA ASN A 124 -7.47 -6.46 10.46
C ASN A 124 -8.34 -5.42 9.72
N LEU A 125 -7.73 -4.55 8.92
CA LEU A 125 -8.45 -3.61 8.06
C LEU A 125 -9.30 -4.35 7.03
N LEU A 126 -8.75 -5.42 6.42
CA LEU A 126 -9.43 -6.26 5.46
C LEU A 126 -10.62 -7.03 6.04
N ILE A 127 -10.46 -7.56 7.25
CA ILE A 127 -11.53 -8.29 7.93
C ILE A 127 -12.70 -7.33 8.18
N ASN A 128 -12.43 -6.11 8.62
CA ASN A 128 -13.46 -5.12 8.89
C ASN A 128 -14.12 -4.59 7.61
N LEU A 129 -13.36 -4.31 6.55
CA LEU A 129 -13.91 -3.90 5.25
C LEU A 129 -14.74 -5.01 4.59
N LYS A 130 -14.32 -6.28 4.70
CA LYS A 130 -15.11 -7.42 4.19
C LYS A 130 -16.40 -7.67 4.99
N ILE A 131 -16.38 -7.39 6.28
CA ILE A 131 -17.58 -7.54 7.13
C ILE A 131 -18.61 -6.46 6.77
N ASP A 132 -18.20 -5.22 6.57
CA ASP A 132 -19.08 -4.12 6.23
C ASP A 132 -19.65 -4.23 4.80
N TYR A 133 -18.86 -4.74 3.85
CA TYR A 133 -19.32 -5.00 2.48
C TYR A 133 -20.39 -6.11 2.39
N LYS A 134 -20.36 -7.10 3.31
CA LYS A 134 -21.39 -8.15 3.36
C LYS A 134 -22.66 -7.75 4.09
N ARG A 135 -22.68 -6.59 4.78
CA ARG A 135 -23.87 -6.08 5.50
C ARG A 135 -24.72 -5.09 4.69
N LYS A 136 -24.29 -4.69 3.52
CA LYS A 136 -25.07 -3.90 2.57
C LYS A 136 -25.57 -4.80 1.43
#